data_d220da74a70dbe7c8c26d1aae67248c1
#
_entry.id   d220da74a70dbe7c8c26d1aae67248c1
#
_cell.length_a   1.000
_cell.length_b   1.000
_cell.length_c   1.000
_cell.angle_alpha   90.00
_cell.angle_beta   90.00
_cell.angle_gamma   90.00
#
_symmetry.space_group_name_H-M   'P 1'
#
loop_
_entity.id
_entity.type
_entity.pdbx_description
1 polymer ?
#
loop_
_entity_poly.entity_id
_entity_poly.type
_entity_poly.pdbx_seq_one_letter_code
_entity_poly.pdbx_strand_id
1 'polypeptide(L)'
;HGGGLGPVYAGYSCGSCHRNAGRTKPSLWTEGGSGSYGFSSMLVYISRKNGAFFQDYGRVLHDQAIYGVQPEGKLSVEYTYETFSFPDGEAYTLCKPQYSISEWYAEEIKPEDLFCTVRIPLRHVGMGQMMALDPIEIEALAAKSNYPEYGISGRCNYITERGVRCLGLSGNKAQHADLTVELGFSSDMGVTNSRYPEEICEGQTQVNQGSMMGLSYDQLDVSTEEMENVDLYMQSLGVPARRNINDPQVIKGEQNFYKAKCHLCHVTTLHTKPRGTVLLNNTQLPWLGGQTIHPYSDYLLHDMGSEIMGVGLNDNYVSGLARGNEWRTTPLWGIGLQEKVNGHTYFLHDGRARNLTEAIMWHGGEGEASKNLFKNMSKEDRDALIAFLNSL
;
A
#
# COMPACT_ATOMS: atom_id res chain seq x y z
N HIS A 1 -16.62 -18.48 -2.46
CA HIS A 1 -17.64 -17.43 -2.53
C HIS A 1 -18.99 -18.09 -2.83
N GLY A 2 -19.92 -17.99 -1.90
CA GLY A 2 -21.18 -18.74 -1.95
C GLY A 2 -22.29 -18.12 -2.80
N GLY A 3 -22.15 -16.94 -3.34
CA GLY A 3 -23.23 -16.23 -4.00
C GLY A 3 -22.89 -15.59 -5.33
N GLY A 4 -21.68 -15.30 -5.57
CA GLY A 4 -21.23 -14.63 -6.78
C GLY A 4 -20.65 -13.26 -6.49
N LEU A 5 -19.52 -12.99 -7.09
CA LEU A 5 -18.98 -11.64 -7.20
C LEU A 5 -20.06 -10.73 -7.82
N GLY A 6 -20.04 -9.48 -7.43
CA GLY A 6 -20.89 -8.45 -8.04
C GLY A 6 -20.78 -8.42 -9.56
N PRO A 7 -21.62 -7.67 -10.26
CA PRO A 7 -21.60 -7.69 -11.71
C PRO A 7 -20.26 -7.24 -12.29
N VAL A 8 -19.58 -6.31 -11.62
CA VAL A 8 -18.22 -5.84 -11.93
C VAL A 8 -17.34 -5.97 -10.70
N TYR A 9 -16.05 -6.26 -10.90
CA TYR A 9 -15.11 -6.45 -9.79
C TYR A 9 -13.66 -6.21 -10.25
N ALA A 10 -12.75 -5.96 -9.30
CA ALA A 10 -11.32 -5.82 -9.56
C ALA A 10 -10.51 -7.09 -9.23
N GLY A 11 -11.06 -7.99 -8.40
CA GLY A 11 -10.38 -9.23 -8.04
C GLY A 11 -11.32 -10.25 -7.42
N TYR A 12 -11.19 -11.52 -7.76
CA TYR A 12 -12.10 -12.58 -7.31
C TYR A 12 -11.74 -13.19 -5.95
N SER A 13 -10.60 -12.85 -5.39
CA SER A 13 -10.20 -13.27 -4.03
C SER A 13 -9.05 -12.42 -3.50
N CYS A 14 -8.91 -12.35 -2.17
CA CYS A 14 -7.77 -11.70 -1.52
C CYS A 14 -6.43 -12.31 -2.01
N GLY A 15 -6.38 -13.64 -2.18
CA GLY A 15 -5.19 -14.36 -2.63
C GLY A 15 -4.79 -14.08 -4.08
N SER A 16 -5.66 -13.52 -4.93
CA SER A 16 -5.29 -13.12 -6.29
C SER A 16 -4.28 -11.98 -6.29
N CYS A 17 -4.40 -11.05 -5.33
CA CYS A 17 -3.50 -9.92 -5.16
C CYS A 17 -2.46 -10.14 -4.06
N HIS A 18 -2.83 -10.84 -2.98
CA HIS A 18 -1.97 -11.08 -1.81
C HIS A 18 -1.41 -12.50 -1.76
N ARG A 19 -0.75 -12.91 -2.84
CA ARG A 19 -0.15 -14.26 -2.91
C ARG A 19 0.86 -14.46 -1.77
N ASN A 20 0.73 -15.60 -1.04
CA ASN A 20 1.56 -15.95 0.12
C ASN A 20 1.57 -14.87 1.21
N ALA A 21 0.44 -14.22 1.47
CA ALA A 21 0.32 -13.07 2.38
C ALA A 21 1.25 -11.89 2.04
N GLY A 22 1.71 -11.83 0.81
CA GLY A 22 2.66 -10.84 0.29
C GLY A 22 2.06 -9.97 -0.80
N ARG A 23 2.80 -9.83 -1.89
CA ARG A 23 2.47 -8.96 -3.02
C ARG A 23 2.59 -9.74 -4.33
N THR A 24 1.65 -9.55 -5.22
CA THR A 24 1.80 -10.01 -6.61
C THR A 24 2.72 -9.09 -7.39
N LYS A 25 3.32 -9.63 -8.45
CA LYS A 25 4.09 -8.84 -9.41
C LYS A 25 3.14 -7.84 -10.09
N PRO A 26 3.52 -6.57 -10.23
CA PRO A 26 2.79 -5.65 -11.10
C PRO A 26 2.74 -6.26 -12.51
N SER A 27 1.56 -6.59 -12.99
CA SER A 27 1.37 -7.14 -14.32
C SER A 27 0.14 -6.51 -14.93
N LEU A 28 0.30 -6.14 -16.19
CA LEU A 28 -0.80 -5.71 -17.02
C LEU A 28 -1.25 -6.87 -17.89
N TRP A 29 -2.49 -6.82 -18.30
CA TRP A 29 -3.06 -7.69 -19.31
C TRP A 29 -2.20 -7.81 -20.58
N THR A 30 -1.51 -6.72 -20.95
CA THR A 30 -0.79 -6.56 -22.20
C THR A 30 0.65 -7.03 -22.15
N GLU A 31 1.22 -7.31 -20.97
CA GLU A 31 2.56 -7.87 -20.88
C GLU A 31 2.59 -9.32 -21.37
N GLY A 32 2.96 -9.49 -22.64
CA GLY A 32 3.38 -10.79 -23.19
C GLY A 32 2.27 -11.79 -23.52
N GLY A 33 1.04 -11.40 -23.68
CA GLY A 33 -0.03 -12.28 -24.16
C GLY A 33 -0.42 -13.42 -23.22
N SER A 34 0.19 -13.51 -22.07
CA SER A 34 -0.14 -14.50 -21.05
C SER A 34 -0.90 -13.91 -19.87
N GLY A 35 -1.39 -12.71 -20.01
CA GLY A 35 -2.40 -12.09 -19.15
C GLY A 35 -3.73 -12.81 -19.27
N SER A 36 -3.63 -14.03 -19.59
CA SER A 36 -4.66 -15.01 -19.68
C SER A 36 -5.33 -15.11 -18.34
N TYR A 37 -6.43 -14.55 -18.16
CA TYR A 37 -7.39 -14.79 -17.07
C TYR A 37 -7.78 -13.58 -16.23
N GLY A 38 -7.60 -12.38 -16.72
CA GLY A 38 -8.30 -11.28 -16.14
C GLY A 38 -7.85 -10.86 -14.74
N PHE A 39 -6.58 -10.98 -14.44
CA PHE A 39 -6.08 -10.54 -13.15
C PHE A 39 -5.14 -9.36 -13.32
N SER A 40 -5.66 -8.17 -13.06
CA SER A 40 -4.82 -7.08 -12.69
C SER A 40 -4.37 -7.29 -11.24
N SER A 41 -3.09 -7.33 -10.98
CA SER A 41 -2.56 -7.23 -9.62
C SER A 41 -2.45 -5.77 -9.17
N MET A 42 -2.90 -4.86 -10.02
CA MET A 42 -2.90 -3.43 -9.83
C MET A 42 -4.32 -2.93 -9.62
N LEU A 43 -4.62 -2.43 -8.44
CA LEU A 43 -5.87 -1.72 -8.19
C LEU A 43 -5.78 -0.32 -8.79
N VAL A 44 -6.74 0.03 -9.62
CA VAL A 44 -6.81 1.31 -10.31
C VAL A 44 -7.72 2.24 -9.53
N TYR A 45 -7.14 3.20 -8.83
CA TYR A 45 -7.89 4.23 -8.14
C TYR A 45 -8.16 5.40 -9.07
N ILE A 46 -9.42 5.83 -9.11
CA ILE A 46 -9.85 6.98 -9.91
C ILE A 46 -10.53 8.03 -9.04
N SER A 47 -10.32 9.29 -9.38
CA SER A 47 -11.03 10.42 -8.78
C SER A 47 -11.09 11.60 -9.74
N ARG A 48 -12.00 12.54 -9.46
CA ARG A 48 -11.98 13.84 -10.11
C ARG A 48 -10.73 14.63 -9.67
N LYS A 49 -10.30 15.58 -10.48
CA LYS A 49 -9.13 16.44 -10.16
C LYS A 49 -9.29 17.26 -8.88
N ASN A 50 -10.50 17.48 -8.40
CA ASN A 50 -10.76 18.10 -7.10
C ASN A 50 -10.79 17.11 -5.92
N GLY A 51 -10.49 15.83 -6.16
CA GLY A 51 -10.50 14.77 -5.16
C GLY A 51 -11.85 14.12 -4.90
N ALA A 52 -12.94 14.58 -5.56
CA ALA A 52 -14.25 13.96 -5.43
C ALA A 52 -14.30 12.63 -6.19
N PHE A 53 -15.13 11.69 -5.72
CA PHE A 53 -15.36 10.43 -6.41
C PHE A 53 -16.29 10.61 -7.61
N PHE A 54 -16.17 9.70 -8.56
CA PHE A 54 -17.15 9.50 -9.59
C PHE A 54 -18.24 8.60 -9.02
N GLN A 55 -19.45 9.14 -8.87
CA GLN A 55 -20.56 8.42 -8.25
C GLN A 55 -20.86 7.10 -8.96
N ASP A 56 -20.70 7.07 -10.28
CA ASP A 56 -21.04 5.93 -11.12
C ASP A 56 -19.93 4.86 -11.19
N TYR A 57 -18.73 5.12 -10.60
CA TYR A 57 -17.58 4.23 -10.65
C TYR A 57 -17.03 3.84 -9.28
N GLY A 58 -17.44 4.50 -8.21
CA GLY A 58 -16.81 4.32 -6.91
C GLY A 58 -15.39 4.85 -6.84
N ARG A 59 -14.53 4.19 -6.06
CA ARG A 59 -13.12 4.57 -5.84
C ARG A 59 -12.15 3.80 -6.70
N VAL A 60 -12.47 2.55 -7.02
CA VAL A 60 -11.65 1.62 -7.77
C VAL A 60 -12.34 1.29 -9.06
N LEU A 61 -11.63 1.41 -10.17
CA LEU A 61 -12.13 0.98 -11.47
C LEU A 61 -12.17 -0.56 -11.52
N HIS A 62 -13.31 -1.11 -11.88
CA HIS A 62 -13.48 -2.55 -12.04
C HIS A 62 -13.14 -2.97 -13.47
N ASP A 63 -12.04 -3.67 -13.62
CA ASP A 63 -11.54 -4.14 -14.92
C ASP A 63 -12.02 -5.55 -15.28
N GLN A 64 -12.89 -6.13 -14.47
CA GLN A 64 -13.46 -7.46 -14.63
C GLN A 64 -14.97 -7.44 -14.41
N ALA A 65 -15.65 -8.43 -14.99
CA ALA A 65 -17.09 -8.58 -14.87
C ALA A 65 -17.51 -10.04 -14.93
N ILE A 66 -18.69 -10.37 -14.43
CA ILE A 66 -19.32 -11.67 -14.62
C ILE A 66 -19.74 -11.86 -16.09
N TYR A 67 -20.03 -13.11 -16.46
CA TYR A 67 -20.49 -13.41 -17.82
C TYR A 67 -21.74 -12.61 -18.21
N GLY A 68 -21.68 -11.97 -19.38
CA GLY A 68 -22.78 -11.16 -19.92
C GLY A 68 -22.81 -9.69 -19.48
N VAL A 69 -21.88 -9.29 -18.61
CA VAL A 69 -21.70 -7.89 -18.19
C VAL A 69 -20.36 -7.37 -18.70
N GLN A 70 -20.28 -6.12 -19.10
CA GLN A 70 -19.04 -5.46 -19.47
C GLN A 70 -18.36 -4.91 -18.21
N PRO A 71 -17.01 -5.00 -18.10
CA PRO A 71 -16.27 -4.26 -17.08
C PRO A 71 -16.36 -2.75 -17.30
N GLU A 72 -15.79 -1.96 -16.42
CA GLU A 72 -15.86 -0.50 -16.53
C GLU A 72 -14.85 0.07 -17.51
N GLY A 73 -13.65 -0.43 -17.46
CA GLY A 73 -12.56 0.04 -18.32
C GLY A 73 -11.33 -0.83 -18.21
N LYS A 74 -10.30 -0.44 -18.93
CA LYS A 74 -9.03 -1.18 -18.99
C LYS A 74 -7.86 -0.25 -18.76
N LEU A 75 -7.00 -0.61 -17.78
CA LEU A 75 -5.79 0.11 -17.49
C LEU A 75 -4.76 -0.07 -18.61
N SER A 76 -4.10 1.02 -18.99
CA SER A 76 -2.86 1.02 -19.77
C SER A 76 -1.76 1.68 -18.97
N VAL A 77 -0.55 1.16 -19.09
CA VAL A 77 0.64 1.75 -18.47
C VAL A 77 1.74 1.88 -19.50
N GLU A 78 2.30 3.07 -19.58
CA GLU A 78 3.53 3.32 -20.31
C GLU A 78 4.66 3.52 -19.31
N TYR A 79 5.81 2.89 -19.55
CA TYR A 79 6.99 3.01 -18.72
C TYR A 79 8.07 3.81 -19.43
N THR A 80 8.52 4.88 -18.79
CA THR A 80 9.72 5.60 -19.21
C THR A 80 10.87 5.31 -18.24
N TYR A 81 12.08 5.28 -18.77
CA TYR A 81 13.28 4.95 -18.00
C TYR A 81 14.28 6.08 -18.11
N GLU A 82 14.75 6.56 -16.97
CA GLU A 82 15.76 7.60 -16.90
C GLU A 82 16.98 7.11 -16.13
N THR A 83 18.15 7.20 -16.74
CA THR A 83 19.41 6.72 -16.15
C THR A 83 20.20 7.87 -15.55
N PHE A 84 20.63 7.67 -14.32
CA PHE A 84 21.43 8.58 -13.52
C PHE A 84 22.71 7.89 -13.09
N SER A 85 23.63 8.66 -12.50
CA SER A 85 24.88 8.13 -11.93
C SER A 85 25.07 8.56 -10.48
N PHE A 86 25.66 7.67 -9.70
CA PHE A 86 26.27 8.01 -8.43
C PHE A 86 27.55 8.80 -8.65
N PRO A 87 28.09 9.52 -7.63
CA PRO A 87 29.33 10.28 -7.77
C PRO A 87 30.53 9.45 -8.18
N ASP A 88 30.56 8.15 -7.90
CA ASP A 88 31.61 7.21 -8.29
C ASP A 88 31.46 6.64 -9.71
N GLY A 89 30.41 7.07 -10.44
CA GLY A 89 30.15 6.66 -11.83
C GLY A 89 29.29 5.42 -11.98
N GLU A 90 28.93 4.72 -10.89
CA GLU A 90 27.95 3.63 -10.96
C GLU A 90 26.59 4.16 -11.43
N ALA A 91 25.98 3.50 -12.42
CA ALA A 91 24.69 3.91 -12.95
C ALA A 91 23.52 3.28 -12.19
N TYR A 92 22.41 4.01 -12.07
CA TYR A 92 21.10 3.50 -11.68
C TYR A 92 20.01 4.07 -12.59
N THR A 93 18.94 3.31 -12.76
CA THR A 93 17.85 3.72 -13.65
C THR A 93 16.55 3.78 -12.86
N LEU A 94 15.80 4.86 -12.99
CA LEU A 94 14.47 5.00 -12.41
C LEU A 94 13.42 4.69 -13.49
N CYS A 95 12.43 3.90 -13.12
CA CYS A 95 11.29 3.54 -13.94
C CYS A 95 10.10 4.42 -13.53
N LYS A 96 9.59 5.22 -14.46
CA LYS A 96 8.44 6.11 -14.26
C LYS A 96 7.24 5.58 -15.02
N PRO A 97 6.20 5.10 -14.32
CA PRO A 97 4.95 4.70 -14.97
C PRO A 97 4.06 5.91 -15.27
N GLN A 98 3.34 5.84 -16.37
CA GLN A 98 2.23 6.72 -16.71
C GLN A 98 0.99 5.88 -16.89
N TYR A 99 -0.06 6.16 -16.12
CA TYR A 99 -1.30 5.41 -16.09
C TYR A 99 -2.39 6.12 -16.89
N SER A 100 -3.13 5.36 -17.68
CA SER A 100 -4.30 5.83 -18.40
C SER A 100 -5.33 4.71 -18.51
N ILE A 101 -6.58 5.06 -18.80
CA ILE A 101 -7.60 4.09 -19.16
C ILE A 101 -7.64 4.01 -20.67
N SER A 102 -7.29 2.86 -21.23
CA SER A 102 -7.16 2.67 -22.68
C SER A 102 -8.47 2.38 -23.37
N GLU A 103 -9.38 1.74 -22.66
CA GLU A 103 -10.71 1.37 -23.16
C GLU A 103 -11.72 1.65 -22.06
N TRP A 104 -12.79 2.39 -22.40
CA TRP A 104 -13.94 2.58 -21.54
C TRP A 104 -15.09 1.72 -22.07
N TYR A 105 -15.62 0.86 -21.23
CA TYR A 105 -16.81 0.07 -21.55
C TYR A 105 -18.05 0.65 -20.90
N ALA A 106 -17.86 1.49 -19.88
CA ALA A 106 -18.85 2.37 -19.31
C ALA A 106 -18.78 3.77 -19.95
N GLU A 107 -19.46 4.77 -19.37
CA GLU A 107 -19.38 6.15 -19.83
C GLU A 107 -17.94 6.68 -19.66
N GLU A 108 -17.36 7.20 -20.74
CA GLU A 108 -15.99 7.69 -20.75
C GLU A 108 -15.82 8.93 -19.87
N ILE A 109 -14.87 8.87 -18.95
CA ILE A 109 -14.42 10.03 -18.19
C ILE A 109 -13.33 10.73 -18.97
N LYS A 110 -13.52 12.02 -19.21
CA LYS A 110 -12.54 12.83 -19.93
C LYS A 110 -11.21 12.93 -19.18
N PRO A 111 -10.06 12.82 -19.87
CA PRO A 111 -8.73 12.88 -19.22
C PRO A 111 -8.47 14.16 -18.43
N GLU A 112 -9.07 15.30 -18.82
CA GLU A 112 -8.96 16.56 -18.08
C GLU A 112 -9.64 16.54 -16.72
N ASP A 113 -10.62 15.65 -16.50
CA ASP A 113 -11.35 15.50 -15.24
C ASP A 113 -10.85 14.35 -14.37
N LEU A 114 -10.02 13.47 -14.93
CA LEU A 114 -9.60 12.22 -14.32
C LEU A 114 -8.22 12.32 -13.67
N PHE A 115 -8.11 11.91 -12.40
CA PHE A 115 -6.91 11.38 -11.81
C PHE A 115 -6.98 9.86 -11.77
N CYS A 116 -5.93 9.22 -12.28
CA CYS A 116 -5.79 7.77 -12.26
C CYS A 116 -4.45 7.43 -11.58
N THR A 117 -4.49 6.55 -10.61
CA THR A 117 -3.32 6.04 -9.92
C THR A 117 -3.47 4.56 -9.64
N VAL A 118 -2.36 3.88 -9.36
CA VAL A 118 -2.33 2.44 -9.17
C VAL A 118 -1.78 2.10 -7.79
N ARG A 119 -2.36 1.06 -7.19
CA ARG A 119 -1.83 0.44 -5.98
C ARG A 119 -1.55 -1.03 -6.22
N ILE A 120 -0.36 -1.48 -5.81
CA ILE A 120 -0.09 -2.89 -5.63
C ILE A 120 -0.27 -3.27 -4.16
N PRO A 121 -0.60 -4.54 -3.87
CA PRO A 121 -0.93 -4.96 -2.51
C PRO A 121 0.19 -4.69 -1.52
N LEU A 122 -0.17 -4.41 -0.27
CA LEU A 122 0.76 -4.37 0.85
C LEU A 122 1.01 -5.79 1.39
N ARG A 123 2.14 -6.00 2.04
CA ARG A 123 2.43 -7.25 2.74
C ARG A 123 1.62 -7.32 4.02
N HIS A 124 1.17 -8.52 4.38
CA HIS A 124 0.34 -8.75 5.56
C HIS A 124 1.12 -9.11 6.82
N VAL A 125 2.44 -9.33 6.73
CA VAL A 125 3.26 -9.66 7.90
C VAL A 125 3.22 -8.55 8.95
N GLY A 126 3.02 -8.93 10.20
CA GLY A 126 3.01 -7.99 11.32
C GLY A 126 1.74 -7.13 11.45
N MET A 127 0.68 -7.42 10.71
CA MET A 127 -0.57 -6.65 10.77
C MET A 127 -1.17 -6.66 12.19
N GLY A 128 -1.17 -7.79 12.88
CA GLY A 128 -1.63 -7.87 14.27
C GLY A 128 -0.81 -7.00 15.23
N GLN A 129 0.50 -6.98 15.07
CA GLN A 129 1.39 -6.12 15.86
C GLN A 129 1.16 -4.64 15.57
N MET A 130 0.93 -4.29 14.31
CA MET A 130 0.58 -2.92 13.90
C MET A 130 -0.74 -2.47 14.56
N MET A 131 -1.77 -3.31 14.56
CA MET A 131 -3.05 -2.98 15.24
C MET A 131 -2.91 -2.82 16.74
N ALA A 132 -1.99 -3.57 17.34
CA ALA A 132 -1.73 -3.51 18.78
C ALA A 132 -0.82 -2.34 19.18
N LEU A 133 -0.33 -1.50 18.24
CA LEU A 133 0.49 -0.32 18.54
C LEU A 133 -0.22 0.63 19.51
N ASP A 134 0.57 1.24 20.38
CA ASP A 134 0.07 2.31 21.25
C ASP A 134 -0.07 3.62 20.48
N PRO A 135 -1.30 4.14 20.26
CA PRO A 135 -1.50 5.41 19.58
C PRO A 135 -0.76 6.57 20.23
N ILE A 136 -0.60 6.54 21.56
CA ILE A 136 0.11 7.57 22.31
C ILE A 136 1.58 7.63 21.88
N GLU A 137 2.21 6.48 21.65
CA GLU A 137 3.59 6.44 21.15
C GLU A 137 3.72 7.04 19.75
N ILE A 138 2.77 6.72 18.85
CA ILE A 138 2.76 7.27 17.48
C ILE A 138 2.51 8.78 17.50
N GLU A 139 1.57 9.25 18.31
CA GLU A 139 1.32 10.69 18.49
C GLU A 139 2.54 11.42 19.09
N ALA A 140 3.24 10.78 20.02
CA ALA A 140 4.48 11.34 20.57
C ALA A 140 5.61 11.41 19.53
N LEU A 141 5.67 10.44 18.61
CA LEU A 141 6.59 10.50 17.45
C LEU A 141 6.22 11.67 16.53
N ALA A 142 4.95 11.85 16.20
CA ALA A 142 4.50 12.97 15.38
C ALA A 142 4.86 14.32 16.01
N ALA A 143 4.69 14.46 17.33
CA ALA A 143 5.05 15.68 18.05
C ALA A 143 6.56 15.96 18.03
N LYS A 144 7.41 14.93 17.87
CA LYS A 144 8.87 15.04 17.79
C LYS A 144 9.39 15.07 16.35
N SER A 145 8.59 14.68 15.38
CA SER A 145 8.98 14.61 13.97
C SER A 145 9.08 16.00 13.36
N ASN A 146 10.11 16.73 13.77
CA ASN A 146 10.44 18.04 13.25
C ASN A 146 11.97 18.19 13.19
N TYR A 147 12.51 17.86 12.03
CA TYR A 147 13.95 17.90 11.75
C TYR A 147 14.20 18.88 10.58
N PRO A 148 14.17 20.18 10.83
CA PRO A 148 14.23 21.19 9.76
C PRO A 148 15.54 21.13 8.96
N GLU A 149 16.62 20.64 9.56
CA GLU A 149 17.91 20.43 8.89
C GLU A 149 17.85 19.35 7.79
N TYR A 150 16.85 18.47 7.84
CA TYR A 150 16.58 17.42 6.83
C TYR A 150 15.25 17.63 6.11
N GLY A 151 14.47 18.64 6.48
CA GLY A 151 13.15 18.93 5.92
C GLY A 151 12.07 17.90 6.30
N ILE A 152 12.25 17.16 7.41
CA ILE A 152 11.35 16.11 7.86
C ILE A 152 10.33 16.64 8.87
N SER A 153 9.03 16.36 8.66
CA SER A 153 7.92 16.78 9.50
C SER A 153 6.73 15.81 9.41
N GLY A 154 6.89 14.60 9.92
CA GLY A 154 5.84 13.58 9.89
C GLY A 154 4.61 13.95 10.70
N ARG A 155 3.43 13.55 10.25
CA ARG A 155 2.15 13.81 10.94
C ARG A 155 1.25 12.57 10.99
N CYS A 156 0.40 12.50 12.01
CA CYS A 156 -0.65 11.50 12.09
C CYS A 156 -1.73 11.72 11.02
N ASN A 157 -2.29 10.64 10.50
CA ASN A 157 -3.58 10.68 9.83
C ASN A 157 -4.67 10.28 10.84
N TYR A 158 -5.72 11.09 10.95
CA TYR A 158 -6.90 10.78 11.76
C TYR A 158 -8.09 10.53 10.85
N ILE A 159 -8.80 9.47 11.17
CA ILE A 159 -10.00 9.04 10.46
C ILE A 159 -11.16 8.92 11.44
N THR A 160 -12.37 8.88 10.93
CA THR A 160 -13.57 8.63 11.75
C THR A 160 -14.10 7.25 11.44
N GLU A 161 -14.05 6.36 12.44
CA GLU A 161 -14.56 5.02 12.36
C GLU A 161 -15.70 4.82 13.37
N ARG A 162 -16.86 4.38 12.89
CA ARG A 162 -18.05 4.18 13.76
C ARG A 162 -18.38 5.40 14.63
N GLY A 163 -18.18 6.61 14.09
CA GLY A 163 -18.40 7.84 14.81
C GLY A 163 -17.30 8.23 15.82
N VAL A 164 -16.22 7.44 15.91
CA VAL A 164 -15.08 7.71 16.79
C VAL A 164 -13.90 8.18 15.96
N ARG A 165 -13.24 9.25 16.41
CA ARG A 165 -11.98 9.71 15.81
C ARG A 165 -10.84 8.80 16.24
N CYS A 166 -10.22 8.15 15.27
CA CYS A 166 -9.16 7.17 15.47
C CYS A 166 -7.89 7.56 14.74
N LEU A 167 -6.75 7.08 15.23
CA LEU A 167 -5.49 7.13 14.49
C LEU A 167 -5.54 6.09 13.37
N GLY A 168 -5.28 6.53 12.13
CA GLY A 168 -5.07 5.64 11.00
C GLY A 168 -3.68 5.02 11.06
N LEU A 169 -3.58 3.72 10.85
CA LEU A 169 -2.33 2.94 10.93
C LEU A 169 -2.07 2.12 9.68
N SER A 170 -3.11 1.59 9.03
CA SER A 170 -2.98 0.72 7.88
C SER A 170 -3.30 1.40 6.54
N GLY A 171 -3.02 0.71 5.45
CA GLY A 171 -3.11 1.25 4.09
C GLY A 171 -1.91 2.16 3.72
N ASN A 172 -1.80 2.48 2.43
CA ASN A 172 -0.69 3.29 1.92
C ASN A 172 -0.65 4.73 2.47
N LYS A 173 -1.80 5.25 2.87
CA LYS A 173 -1.98 6.62 3.36
C LYS A 173 -2.51 6.67 4.81
N ALA A 174 -2.30 5.59 5.58
CA ALA A 174 -2.84 5.47 6.94
C ALA A 174 -4.35 5.75 7.00
N GLN A 175 -5.11 5.19 6.05
CA GLN A 175 -6.53 5.49 5.88
C GLN A 175 -7.47 4.54 6.64
N HIS A 176 -6.94 3.55 7.35
CA HIS A 176 -7.73 2.60 8.14
C HIS A 176 -7.19 2.51 9.57
N ALA A 177 -8.07 2.42 10.55
CA ALA A 177 -7.69 2.31 11.97
C ALA A 177 -7.52 0.86 12.43
N ASP A 178 -8.22 -0.08 11.81
CA ASP A 178 -8.19 -1.49 12.16
C ASP A 178 -8.30 -2.40 10.91
N LEU A 179 -8.00 -3.69 11.10
CA LEU A 179 -8.05 -4.69 10.03
C LEU A 179 -9.47 -4.96 9.54
N THR A 180 -10.46 -4.89 10.41
CA THR A 180 -11.86 -5.11 9.98
C THR A 180 -12.29 -4.07 8.96
N VAL A 181 -11.85 -2.82 9.14
CA VAL A 181 -12.09 -1.75 8.17
C VAL A 181 -11.31 -1.99 6.89
N GLU A 182 -10.04 -2.39 7.03
CA GLU A 182 -9.19 -2.69 5.88
C GLU A 182 -9.73 -3.87 5.06
N LEU A 183 -10.21 -4.92 5.74
CA LEU A 183 -10.86 -6.06 5.08
C LEU A 183 -12.18 -5.67 4.42
N GLY A 184 -12.92 -4.75 5.03
CA GLY A 184 -14.14 -4.17 4.48
C GLY A 184 -13.92 -3.46 3.14
N PHE A 185 -12.69 -3.00 2.86
CA PHE A 185 -12.26 -2.48 1.57
C PHE A 185 -12.53 -3.44 0.39
N SER A 186 -12.75 -4.72 0.66
CA SER A 186 -13.15 -5.67 -0.39
C SER A 186 -14.40 -5.23 -1.16
N SER A 187 -15.28 -4.44 -0.56
CA SER A 187 -16.44 -3.87 -1.25
C SER A 187 -16.06 -2.91 -2.38
N ASP A 188 -14.98 -2.14 -2.21
CA ASP A 188 -14.43 -1.29 -3.29
C ASP A 188 -13.91 -2.12 -4.49
N MET A 189 -13.78 -3.43 -4.31
CA MET A 189 -13.32 -4.38 -5.35
C MET A 189 -14.46 -5.23 -5.91
N GLY A 190 -15.72 -4.91 -5.58
CA GLY A 190 -16.89 -5.67 -6.01
C GLY A 190 -17.17 -6.91 -5.16
N VAL A 191 -16.79 -6.92 -3.89
CA VAL A 191 -17.00 -8.03 -2.94
C VAL A 191 -17.73 -7.51 -1.70
N THR A 192 -19.02 -7.75 -1.60
CA THR A 192 -19.87 -7.31 -0.48
C THR A 192 -19.59 -8.11 0.80
N ASN A 193 -19.72 -7.45 1.93
CA ASN A 193 -19.52 -8.05 3.24
C ASN A 193 -20.41 -7.41 4.31
N SER A 194 -20.46 -7.98 5.51
CA SER A 194 -21.35 -7.49 6.57
C SER A 194 -21.09 -6.06 7.03
N ARG A 195 -19.91 -5.53 6.78
CA ARG A 195 -19.56 -4.15 7.11
C ARG A 195 -20.01 -3.17 6.02
N TYR A 196 -19.93 -3.60 4.77
CA TYR A 196 -20.32 -2.87 3.58
C TYR A 196 -21.19 -3.80 2.72
N PRO A 197 -22.48 -3.90 3.05
CA PRO A 197 -23.37 -4.86 2.39
C PRO A 197 -23.86 -4.41 1.03
N GLU A 198 -23.67 -3.12 0.70
CA GLU A 198 -24.12 -2.53 -0.54
C GLU A 198 -22.97 -2.45 -1.54
N GLU A 199 -23.26 -2.63 -2.83
CA GLU A 199 -22.30 -2.39 -3.90
C GLU A 199 -21.93 -0.91 -3.95
N ILE A 200 -20.62 -0.59 -3.95
CA ILE A 200 -20.17 0.81 -4.05
C ILE A 200 -20.45 1.41 -5.43
N CYS A 201 -20.69 0.54 -6.37
CA CYS A 201 -20.99 0.89 -7.76
C CYS A 201 -22.49 1.11 -8.03
N GLU A 202 -23.29 1.38 -7.01
CA GLU A 202 -24.71 1.73 -7.19
C GLU A 202 -24.84 2.93 -8.14
N GLY A 203 -25.61 2.74 -9.21
CA GLY A 203 -25.77 3.73 -10.27
C GLY A 203 -24.88 3.52 -11.50
N GLN A 204 -23.92 2.62 -11.47
CA GLN A 204 -23.14 2.25 -12.65
C GLN A 204 -24.02 1.53 -13.68
N THR A 205 -23.82 1.85 -14.95
CA THR A 205 -24.59 1.24 -16.03
C THR A 205 -24.47 -0.29 -16.05
N GLN A 206 -23.28 -0.81 -15.78
CA GLN A 206 -23.00 -2.24 -15.75
C GLN A 206 -23.70 -2.94 -14.60
N VAL A 207 -23.77 -2.31 -13.43
CA VAL A 207 -24.51 -2.83 -12.26
C VAL A 207 -25.98 -2.90 -12.58
N ASN A 208 -26.54 -1.84 -13.16
CA ASN A 208 -27.94 -1.80 -13.58
C ASN A 208 -28.24 -2.87 -14.63
N GLN A 209 -27.34 -3.10 -15.59
CA GLN A 209 -27.45 -4.19 -16.56
C GLN A 209 -27.41 -5.56 -15.88
N GLY A 210 -26.51 -5.76 -14.91
CA GLY A 210 -26.43 -6.98 -14.11
C GLY A 210 -27.74 -7.25 -13.36
N SER A 211 -28.33 -6.24 -12.72
CA SER A 211 -29.62 -6.34 -12.04
C SER A 211 -30.75 -6.71 -13.01
N MET A 212 -30.76 -6.14 -14.22
CA MET A 212 -31.72 -6.48 -15.27
C MET A 212 -31.58 -7.93 -15.74
N MET A 213 -30.42 -8.55 -15.59
CA MET A 213 -30.20 -9.97 -15.90
C MET A 213 -30.75 -10.92 -14.82
N GLY A 214 -31.40 -10.41 -13.79
CA GLY A 214 -31.96 -11.22 -12.70
C GLY A 214 -30.94 -11.70 -11.70
N LEU A 215 -29.77 -11.06 -11.64
CA LEU A 215 -28.79 -11.32 -10.62
C LEU A 215 -29.28 -10.77 -9.28
N SER A 216 -29.25 -11.60 -8.25
CA SER A 216 -29.69 -11.21 -6.91
C SER A 216 -28.49 -10.74 -6.11
N TYR A 217 -28.59 -9.55 -5.56
CA TYR A 217 -27.58 -8.97 -4.65
C TYR A 217 -27.95 -9.16 -3.18
N ASP A 218 -28.94 -10.02 -2.88
CA ASP A 218 -29.49 -10.19 -1.53
C ASP A 218 -28.55 -10.97 -0.59
N GLN A 219 -27.46 -11.53 -1.11
CA GLN A 219 -26.52 -12.33 -0.31
C GLN A 219 -25.14 -11.70 -0.37
N LEU A 220 -24.54 -11.52 0.81
CA LEU A 220 -23.16 -11.07 0.94
C LEU A 220 -22.20 -12.08 0.32
N ASP A 221 -21.20 -11.59 -0.40
CA ASP A 221 -20.13 -12.43 -0.98
C ASP A 221 -19.25 -13.05 0.10
N VAL A 222 -19.05 -12.32 1.20
CA VAL A 222 -18.28 -12.77 2.35
C VAL A 222 -19.12 -12.63 3.61
N SER A 223 -19.36 -13.75 4.30
CA SER A 223 -20.09 -13.78 5.55
C SER A 223 -19.33 -13.12 6.70
N THR A 224 -20.02 -12.76 7.77
CA THR A 224 -19.39 -12.22 8.99
C THR A 224 -18.38 -13.21 9.58
N GLU A 225 -18.68 -14.50 9.61
CA GLU A 225 -17.76 -15.52 10.10
C GLU A 225 -16.49 -15.61 9.26
N GLU A 226 -16.60 -15.54 7.93
CA GLU A 226 -15.43 -15.52 7.05
C GLU A 226 -14.58 -14.26 7.27
N MET A 227 -15.21 -13.09 7.45
CA MET A 227 -14.50 -11.85 7.77
C MET A 227 -13.74 -11.96 9.11
N GLU A 228 -14.35 -12.52 10.14
CA GLU A 228 -13.71 -12.73 11.43
C GLU A 228 -12.56 -13.73 11.34
N ASN A 229 -12.71 -14.80 10.57
CA ASN A 229 -11.65 -15.77 10.33
C ASN A 229 -10.46 -15.17 9.56
N VAL A 230 -10.72 -14.31 8.56
CA VAL A 230 -9.66 -13.60 7.85
C VAL A 230 -8.97 -12.58 8.75
N ASP A 231 -9.71 -11.85 9.57
CA ASP A 231 -9.16 -10.92 10.56
C ASP A 231 -8.22 -11.65 11.54
N LEU A 232 -8.68 -12.77 12.12
CA LEU A 232 -7.86 -13.60 13.00
C LEU A 232 -6.59 -14.12 12.28
N TYR A 233 -6.73 -14.59 11.05
CA TYR A 233 -5.61 -15.05 10.25
C TYR A 233 -4.60 -13.91 10.04
N MET A 234 -5.04 -12.75 9.61
CA MET A 234 -4.19 -11.59 9.37
C MET A 234 -3.46 -11.13 10.63
N GLN A 235 -4.14 -11.12 11.77
CA GLN A 235 -3.54 -10.78 13.06
C GLN A 235 -2.50 -11.80 13.52
N SER A 236 -2.65 -13.06 13.11
CA SER A 236 -1.74 -14.15 13.49
C SER A 236 -0.45 -14.21 12.67
N LEU A 237 -0.37 -13.46 11.56
CA LEU A 237 0.81 -13.44 10.69
C LEU A 237 2.01 -12.79 11.38
N GLY A 238 2.97 -13.62 11.76
CA GLY A 238 4.17 -13.19 12.47
C GLY A 238 5.15 -12.43 11.58
N VAL A 239 6.00 -11.62 12.22
CA VAL A 239 7.12 -10.95 11.57
C VAL A 239 8.31 -11.91 11.49
N PRO A 240 8.95 -12.07 10.31
CA PRO A 240 10.16 -12.88 10.20
C PRO A 240 11.29 -12.28 11.02
N ALA A 241 12.10 -13.14 11.65
CA ALA A 241 13.28 -12.71 12.36
C ALA A 241 14.30 -12.08 11.42
N ARG A 242 15.01 -11.07 11.90
CA ARG A 242 16.14 -10.46 11.20
C ARG A 242 17.24 -11.50 10.99
N ARG A 243 17.84 -11.50 9.81
CA ARG A 243 18.84 -12.48 9.37
C ARG A 243 20.24 -11.89 9.36
N ASN A 244 21.24 -12.76 9.38
CA ASN A 244 22.67 -12.41 9.21
C ASN A 244 23.16 -11.28 10.14
N ILE A 245 22.62 -11.22 11.36
CA ILE A 245 22.86 -10.10 12.30
C ILE A 245 24.32 -9.93 12.71
N ASN A 246 25.15 -10.99 12.57
CA ASN A 246 26.57 -10.98 12.88
C ASN A 246 27.46 -10.77 11.65
N ASP A 247 26.88 -10.61 10.47
CA ASP A 247 27.62 -10.32 9.24
C ASP A 247 28.19 -8.89 9.30
N PRO A 248 29.52 -8.71 9.14
CA PRO A 248 30.13 -7.38 9.17
C PRO A 248 29.53 -6.39 8.18
N GLN A 249 29.11 -6.86 7.00
CA GLN A 249 28.46 -6.03 6.00
C GLN A 249 27.07 -5.58 6.46
N VAL A 250 26.29 -6.45 7.10
CA VAL A 250 24.98 -6.12 7.67
C VAL A 250 25.13 -5.13 8.83
N ILE A 251 26.12 -5.32 9.70
CA ILE A 251 26.41 -4.40 10.81
C ILE A 251 26.82 -3.02 10.28
N LYS A 252 27.70 -2.97 9.29
CA LYS A 252 28.11 -1.72 8.62
C LYS A 252 26.90 -1.05 7.96
N GLY A 253 26.02 -1.84 7.31
CA GLY A 253 24.81 -1.36 6.67
C GLY A 253 23.83 -0.73 7.65
N GLU A 254 23.65 -1.30 8.83
CA GLU A 254 22.85 -0.70 9.91
C GLU A 254 23.42 0.65 10.35
N GLN A 255 24.73 0.76 10.51
CA GLN A 255 25.38 2.06 10.81
C GLN A 255 25.12 3.07 9.71
N ASN A 256 25.18 2.66 8.44
CA ASN A 256 24.92 3.51 7.28
C ASN A 256 23.46 3.93 7.17
N PHE A 257 22.52 3.08 7.58
CA PHE A 257 21.09 3.43 7.71
C PHE A 257 20.89 4.61 8.68
N TYR A 258 21.59 4.63 9.82
CA TYR A 258 21.57 5.75 10.75
C TYR A 258 22.32 6.97 10.20
N LYS A 259 23.45 6.81 9.52
CA LYS A 259 24.19 7.91 8.88
C LYS A 259 23.37 8.59 7.80
N ALA A 260 22.64 7.81 6.98
CA ALA A 260 21.72 8.32 5.97
C ALA A 260 20.42 8.91 6.54
N LYS A 261 20.24 8.90 7.87
CA LYS A 261 19.04 9.44 8.54
C LYS A 261 17.75 8.71 8.23
N CYS A 262 17.79 7.53 7.64
CA CYS A 262 16.61 6.71 7.33
C CYS A 262 15.75 6.45 8.58
N HIS A 263 16.38 6.28 9.74
CA HIS A 263 15.74 6.02 11.03
C HIS A 263 14.86 7.15 11.54
N LEU A 264 14.88 8.33 10.94
CA LEU A 264 14.03 9.46 11.35
C LEU A 264 12.56 9.24 10.97
N CYS A 265 12.31 8.53 9.86
CA CYS A 265 10.98 8.05 9.47
C CYS A 265 10.86 6.54 9.72
N HIS A 266 11.89 5.76 9.40
CA HIS A 266 11.94 4.32 9.62
C HIS A 266 12.40 4.00 11.06
N VAL A 267 11.58 4.42 12.05
CA VAL A 267 11.83 4.21 13.48
C VAL A 267 11.99 2.72 13.77
N THR A 268 13.09 2.37 14.45
CA THR A 268 13.49 0.97 14.58
C THR A 268 12.74 0.21 15.65
N THR A 269 12.19 0.89 16.64
CA THR A 269 11.60 0.25 17.83
C THR A 269 10.33 0.96 18.25
N LEU A 270 9.26 0.21 18.41
CA LEU A 270 7.98 0.65 18.95
C LEU A 270 7.44 -0.39 19.95
N HIS A 271 6.38 -0.02 20.65
CA HIS A 271 5.75 -0.85 21.65
C HIS A 271 4.27 -1.07 21.35
N THR A 272 3.80 -2.27 21.66
CA THR A 272 2.37 -2.57 21.61
C THR A 272 1.71 -2.25 22.96
N LYS A 273 0.39 -1.98 22.93
CA LYS A 273 -0.43 -1.76 24.10
C LYS A 273 -0.23 -2.87 25.15
N PRO A 274 -0.51 -2.61 26.42
CA PRO A 274 -0.44 -3.66 27.45
C PRO A 274 -1.28 -4.88 27.10
N ARG A 275 -0.86 -6.04 27.58
CA ARG A 275 -1.65 -7.27 27.44
C ARG A 275 -3.06 -7.10 28.01
N GLY A 276 -4.02 -7.66 27.30
CA GLY A 276 -5.40 -7.57 27.70
C GLY A 276 -6.12 -6.29 27.27
N THR A 277 -5.45 -5.39 26.54
CA THR A 277 -6.13 -4.24 25.95
C THR A 277 -7.09 -4.70 24.85
N VAL A 278 -8.34 -4.23 24.90
CA VAL A 278 -9.33 -4.46 23.86
C VAL A 278 -9.01 -3.55 22.68
N LEU A 279 -8.89 -4.11 21.49
CA LEU A 279 -8.68 -3.37 20.25
C LEU A 279 -10.01 -2.84 19.70
N LEU A 280 -9.95 -1.91 18.75
CA LEU A 280 -11.14 -1.27 18.16
C LEU A 280 -12.14 -2.26 17.55
N ASN A 281 -11.65 -3.36 17.00
CA ASN A 281 -12.46 -4.43 16.43
C ASN A 281 -12.99 -5.45 17.47
N ASN A 282 -12.85 -5.16 18.77
CA ASN A 282 -13.13 -6.07 19.89
C ASN A 282 -12.30 -7.37 19.88
N THR A 283 -11.32 -7.48 19.02
CA THR A 283 -10.40 -8.62 19.00
C THR A 283 -9.32 -8.41 20.04
N GLN A 284 -9.09 -9.43 20.85
CA GLN A 284 -8.03 -9.43 21.84
C GLN A 284 -7.16 -10.66 21.64
N LEU A 285 -6.03 -10.50 20.98
CA LEU A 285 -5.01 -11.52 20.91
C LEU A 285 -3.99 -11.26 22.03
N PRO A 286 -4.02 -12.03 23.13
CA PRO A 286 -3.23 -11.73 24.33
C PRO A 286 -1.72 -11.64 24.07
N TRP A 287 -1.23 -12.37 23.06
CA TRP A 287 0.19 -12.39 22.70
C TRP A 287 0.64 -11.15 21.92
N LEU A 288 -0.26 -10.36 21.34
CA LEU A 288 0.10 -9.12 20.63
C LEU A 288 0.39 -7.96 21.58
N GLY A 289 -0.11 -8.02 22.82
CA GLY A 289 0.12 -6.97 23.80
C GLY A 289 1.42 -7.12 24.57
N GLY A 290 2.00 -5.99 24.99
CA GLY A 290 3.21 -5.93 25.83
C GLY A 290 4.47 -6.37 25.09
N GLN A 291 4.53 -6.17 23.79
CA GLN A 291 5.70 -6.50 22.97
C GLN A 291 6.52 -5.25 22.63
N THR A 292 7.84 -5.43 22.57
CA THR A 292 8.73 -4.53 21.85
C THR A 292 8.88 -5.05 20.43
N ILE A 293 8.57 -4.22 19.45
CA ILE A 293 8.56 -4.59 18.03
C ILE A 293 9.52 -3.71 17.23
N HIS A 294 9.97 -4.22 16.08
CA HIS A 294 10.94 -3.54 15.23
C HIS A 294 10.40 -3.36 13.80
N PRO A 295 9.42 -2.46 13.60
CA PRO A 295 8.79 -2.28 12.30
C PRO A 295 9.66 -1.52 11.29
N TYR A 296 10.61 -0.74 11.74
CA TYR A 296 11.31 0.24 10.90
C TYR A 296 10.31 1.18 10.21
N SER A 297 9.45 1.77 10.99
CA SER A 297 8.38 2.68 10.58
C SER A 297 7.90 3.49 11.78
N ASP A 298 7.58 4.75 11.57
CA ASP A 298 6.88 5.60 12.52
C ASP A 298 5.36 5.63 12.31
N TYR A 299 4.88 5.00 11.22
CA TYR A 299 3.47 5.01 10.78
C TYR A 299 2.89 6.41 10.50
N LEU A 300 3.74 7.42 10.39
CA LEU A 300 3.32 8.79 10.08
C LEU A 300 3.19 9.01 8.56
N LEU A 301 2.45 10.04 8.20
CA LEU A 301 2.42 10.58 6.84
C LEU A 301 3.60 11.53 6.65
N HIS A 302 4.31 11.34 5.56
CA HIS A 302 5.39 12.21 5.09
C HIS A 302 5.13 12.66 3.66
N ASP A 303 5.45 13.91 3.37
CA ASP A 303 5.46 14.44 2.00
C ASP A 303 6.65 13.84 1.25
N MET A 304 6.36 12.96 0.30
CA MET A 304 7.37 12.26 -0.50
C MET A 304 7.69 12.96 -1.82
N GLY A 305 7.33 14.24 -1.93
CA GLY A 305 7.65 15.09 -3.06
C GLY A 305 6.73 14.92 -4.26
N SER A 306 6.95 15.78 -5.23
CA SER A 306 6.20 15.81 -6.48
C SER A 306 7.10 15.49 -7.65
N GLU A 307 6.65 14.66 -8.55
CA GLU A 307 7.37 14.37 -9.79
C GLU A 307 7.50 15.59 -10.73
N ILE A 308 6.69 16.63 -10.52
CA ILE A 308 6.77 17.89 -11.27
C ILE A 308 8.05 18.66 -10.89
N MET A 309 8.50 18.52 -9.63
CA MET A 309 9.69 19.19 -9.08
C MET A 309 10.92 18.27 -9.07
N GLY A 310 10.85 17.13 -9.73
CA GLY A 310 11.92 16.13 -9.78
C GLY A 310 11.45 14.74 -9.40
N VAL A 311 12.23 14.01 -8.60
CA VAL A 311 11.89 12.67 -8.13
C VAL A 311 10.94 12.77 -6.93
N GLY A 312 9.84 12.03 -6.96
CA GLY A 312 8.86 12.01 -5.87
C GLY A 312 7.74 10.98 -6.10
N LEU A 313 6.83 10.90 -5.15
CA LEU A 313 5.77 9.87 -5.15
C LEU A 313 4.35 10.48 -5.13
N ASN A 314 4.16 11.67 -5.64
CA ASN A 314 2.83 12.26 -5.75
C ASN A 314 1.99 11.49 -6.78
N ASP A 315 0.82 11.01 -6.34
CA ASP A 315 -0.15 10.34 -7.20
C ASP A 315 -1.45 11.14 -7.37
N ASN A 316 -1.51 12.35 -6.82
CA ASN A 316 -2.65 13.25 -6.81
C ASN A 316 -3.92 12.70 -6.12
N TYR A 317 -3.92 11.46 -5.66
CA TYR A 317 -5.06 10.83 -5.01
C TYR A 317 -5.12 11.20 -3.51
N VAL A 318 -6.21 11.84 -3.11
CA VAL A 318 -6.47 12.23 -1.72
C VAL A 318 -7.20 11.09 -1.00
N SER A 319 -6.75 10.75 0.21
CA SER A 319 -7.40 9.71 1.03
C SER A 319 -7.58 10.22 2.47
N GLY A 320 -8.81 10.57 2.83
CA GLY A 320 -9.10 11.25 4.09
C GLY A 320 -8.36 12.59 4.15
N LEU A 321 -7.50 12.77 5.15
CA LEU A 321 -6.67 13.96 5.30
C LEU A 321 -5.31 13.86 4.60
N ALA A 322 -4.95 12.69 4.06
CA ALA A 322 -3.69 12.49 3.36
C ALA A 322 -3.77 13.02 1.92
N ARG A 323 -2.84 13.91 1.56
CA ARG A 323 -2.71 14.48 0.23
C ARG A 323 -2.09 13.49 -0.76
N GLY A 324 -2.11 13.82 -2.04
CA GLY A 324 -1.53 12.99 -3.10
C GLY A 324 -0.05 12.67 -2.91
N ASN A 325 0.72 13.60 -2.42
CA ASN A 325 2.15 13.47 -2.15
C ASN A 325 2.49 12.87 -0.77
N GLU A 326 1.50 12.69 0.10
CA GLU A 326 1.73 12.16 1.45
C GLU A 326 1.53 10.66 1.50
N TRP A 327 2.48 9.97 2.13
CA TRP A 327 2.52 8.52 2.26
C TRP A 327 2.87 8.11 3.67
N ARG A 328 2.21 7.08 4.15
CA ARG A 328 2.57 6.43 5.42
C ARG A 328 3.91 5.71 5.26
N THR A 329 4.81 5.90 6.21
CA THR A 329 6.04 5.11 6.28
C THR A 329 5.70 3.63 6.36
N THR A 330 6.03 2.88 5.32
CA THR A 330 5.74 1.44 5.26
C THR A 330 6.73 0.66 6.13
N PRO A 331 6.27 -0.30 6.97
CA PRO A 331 7.17 -1.16 7.72
C PRO A 331 8.14 -1.91 6.81
N LEU A 332 9.41 -1.98 7.21
CA LEU A 332 10.46 -2.64 6.44
C LEU A 332 10.70 -4.10 6.86
N TRP A 333 10.06 -4.56 7.94
CA TRP A 333 10.19 -5.97 8.33
C TRP A 333 9.79 -6.92 7.20
N GLY A 334 10.61 -7.94 6.97
CA GLY A 334 10.43 -8.91 5.90
C GLY A 334 10.70 -8.38 4.49
N ILE A 335 11.20 -7.14 4.31
CA ILE A 335 11.43 -6.57 2.98
C ILE A 335 12.45 -7.38 2.18
N GLY A 336 13.49 -7.90 2.82
CA GLY A 336 14.52 -8.72 2.18
C GLY A 336 14.05 -10.11 1.78
N LEU A 337 12.85 -10.54 2.19
CA LEU A 337 12.27 -11.83 1.82
C LEU A 337 11.33 -11.75 0.62
N GLN A 338 11.03 -10.56 0.10
CA GLN A 338 10.02 -10.39 -0.93
C GLN A 338 10.30 -11.22 -2.18
N GLU A 339 11.54 -11.27 -2.65
CA GLU A 339 11.91 -12.09 -3.82
C GLU A 339 11.69 -13.58 -3.54
N LYS A 340 12.10 -14.05 -2.37
CA LYS A 340 11.93 -15.45 -1.98
C LYS A 340 10.47 -15.87 -1.87
N VAL A 341 9.61 -14.98 -1.35
CA VAL A 341 8.19 -15.27 -1.08
C VAL A 341 7.33 -15.07 -2.33
N ASN A 342 7.58 -14.01 -3.07
CA ASN A 342 6.72 -13.55 -4.18
C ASN A 342 7.36 -13.65 -5.56
N GLY A 343 8.67 -13.96 -5.67
CA GLY A 343 9.38 -14.11 -6.94
C GLY A 343 9.71 -12.79 -7.64
N HIS A 344 9.66 -11.66 -6.93
CA HIS A 344 9.98 -10.35 -7.47
C HIS A 344 10.40 -9.35 -6.40
N THR A 345 11.02 -8.23 -6.84
CA THR A 345 11.51 -7.15 -5.98
C THR A 345 10.91 -5.79 -6.35
N TYR A 346 9.65 -5.76 -6.78
CA TYR A 346 8.97 -4.50 -7.05
C TYR A 346 8.51 -3.84 -5.75
N PHE A 347 8.95 -2.60 -5.52
CA PHE A 347 8.70 -1.83 -4.30
C PHE A 347 7.89 -0.57 -4.59
N LEU A 348 7.60 0.19 -3.53
CA LEU A 348 6.73 1.37 -3.49
C LEU A 348 5.25 1.02 -3.72
N HIS A 349 4.39 2.04 -3.79
CA HIS A 349 2.93 1.86 -3.82
C HIS A 349 2.42 1.23 -5.12
N ASP A 350 3.13 1.42 -6.20
CA ASP A 350 2.76 1.00 -7.56
C ASP A 350 3.77 0.04 -8.21
N GLY A 351 4.82 -0.33 -7.49
CA GLY A 351 5.83 -1.26 -7.99
C GLY A 351 6.87 -0.64 -8.91
N ARG A 352 6.93 0.69 -9.02
CA ARG A 352 7.87 1.36 -9.93
C ARG A 352 9.35 1.11 -9.63
N ALA A 353 9.70 0.88 -8.38
CA ALA A 353 11.07 0.55 -7.98
C ALA A 353 11.30 -0.97 -8.12
N ARG A 354 12.24 -1.37 -8.97
CA ARG A 354 12.54 -2.77 -9.30
C ARG A 354 13.51 -3.42 -8.31
N ASN A 355 14.12 -2.62 -7.44
CA ASN A 355 15.03 -3.05 -6.38
C ASN A 355 15.10 -2.01 -5.26
N LEU A 356 15.79 -2.33 -4.17
CA LEU A 356 15.90 -1.45 -3.00
C LEU A 356 16.66 -0.14 -3.30
N THR A 357 17.66 -0.17 -4.15
CA THR A 357 18.38 1.03 -4.58
C THR A 357 17.45 2.01 -5.30
N GLU A 358 16.65 1.53 -6.24
CA GLU A 358 15.65 2.35 -6.92
C GLU A 358 14.59 2.87 -5.93
N ALA A 359 14.17 2.04 -4.97
CA ALA A 359 13.22 2.47 -3.94
C ALA A 359 13.78 3.65 -3.12
N ILE A 360 15.05 3.59 -2.71
CA ILE A 360 15.71 4.70 -2.03
C ILE A 360 15.81 5.92 -2.94
N MET A 361 16.20 5.73 -4.19
CA MET A 361 16.41 6.82 -5.14
C MET A 361 15.10 7.51 -5.59
N TRP A 362 13.95 6.87 -5.38
CA TRP A 362 12.63 7.48 -5.56
C TRP A 362 12.17 8.38 -4.39
N HIS A 363 12.88 8.40 -3.27
CA HIS A 363 12.54 9.27 -2.15
C HIS A 363 12.74 10.75 -2.54
N GLY A 364 11.63 11.51 -2.51
CA GLY A 364 11.64 12.96 -2.69
C GLY A 364 11.10 13.66 -1.45
N GLY A 365 10.86 14.97 -1.53
CA GLY A 365 10.30 15.75 -0.43
C GLY A 365 11.04 15.56 0.88
N GLU A 366 10.34 15.10 1.93
CA GLU A 366 10.94 14.81 3.24
C GLU A 366 12.00 13.70 3.21
N GLY A 367 11.94 12.79 2.25
CA GLY A 367 12.94 11.73 2.06
C GLY A 367 14.19 12.16 1.29
N GLU A 368 14.20 13.36 0.70
CA GLU A 368 15.27 13.79 -0.21
C GLU A 368 16.65 13.93 0.46
N ALA A 369 16.69 14.46 1.66
CA ALA A 369 17.95 14.60 2.40
C ALA A 369 18.60 13.22 2.65
N SER A 370 17.80 12.24 3.10
CA SER A 370 18.27 10.86 3.32
C SER A 370 18.71 10.18 2.03
N LYS A 371 17.96 10.34 0.93
CA LYS A 371 18.36 9.88 -0.40
C LYS A 371 19.70 10.47 -0.82
N ASN A 372 19.91 11.77 -0.64
CA ASN A 372 21.15 12.43 -1.02
C ASN A 372 22.34 11.98 -0.16
N LEU A 373 22.13 11.71 1.14
CA LEU A 373 23.15 11.10 2.00
C LEU A 373 23.53 9.71 1.48
N PHE A 374 22.56 8.85 1.16
CA PHE A 374 22.81 7.54 0.53
C PHE A 374 23.54 7.67 -0.81
N LYS A 375 23.08 8.56 -1.68
CA LYS A 375 23.66 8.81 -3.01
C LYS A 375 25.16 9.15 -2.94
N ASN A 376 25.56 9.91 -1.92
CA ASN A 376 26.94 10.36 -1.73
C ASN A 376 27.83 9.38 -0.94
N MET A 377 27.32 8.22 -0.51
CA MET A 377 28.13 7.17 0.06
C MET A 377 29.02 6.51 -0.98
N SER A 378 30.13 5.91 -0.53
CA SER A 378 30.90 5.00 -1.37
C SER A 378 30.03 3.80 -1.81
N LYS A 379 30.42 3.17 -2.93
CA LYS A 379 29.72 1.95 -3.39
C LYS A 379 29.65 0.89 -2.28
N GLU A 380 30.76 0.67 -1.59
CA GLU A 380 30.84 -0.30 -0.49
C GLU A 380 29.83 0.04 0.64
N ASP A 381 29.66 1.31 0.97
CA ASP A 381 28.71 1.74 1.99
C ASP A 381 27.25 1.62 1.52
N ARG A 382 26.96 1.90 0.25
CA ARG A 382 25.63 1.67 -0.35
C ARG A 382 25.30 0.18 -0.34
N ASP A 383 26.23 -0.66 -0.80
CA ASP A 383 26.04 -2.12 -0.82
C ASP A 383 25.80 -2.68 0.58
N ALA A 384 26.52 -2.16 1.59
CA ALA A 384 26.31 -2.53 2.99
C ALA A 384 24.91 -2.15 3.49
N LEU A 385 24.42 -0.93 3.16
CA LEU A 385 23.07 -0.51 3.53
C LEU A 385 22.01 -1.41 2.87
N ILE A 386 22.20 -1.78 1.61
CA ILE A 386 21.30 -2.72 0.91
C ILE A 386 21.37 -4.11 1.57
N ALA A 387 22.54 -4.59 1.98
CA ALA A 387 22.68 -5.85 2.71
C ALA A 387 21.94 -5.83 4.05
N PHE A 388 21.98 -4.70 4.77
CA PHE A 388 21.19 -4.51 5.99
C PHE A 388 19.69 -4.59 5.71
N LEU A 389 19.16 -3.87 4.70
CA LEU A 389 17.74 -3.92 4.34
C LEU A 389 17.32 -5.34 3.93
N ASN A 390 18.20 -6.07 3.23
CA ASN A 390 17.93 -7.48 2.88
C ASN A 390 17.99 -8.41 4.10
N SER A 391 18.53 -7.98 5.23
CA SER A 391 18.54 -8.75 6.48
C SER A 391 17.22 -8.64 7.25
N LEU A 392 16.43 -7.60 6.97
CA LEU A 392 15.11 -7.37 7.58
C LEU A 392 14.03 -8.29 6.93
#